data_26732e8320652556426ecf82f0f4a989
#
_entry.id   26732e8320652556426ecf82f0f4a989
#
_cell.length_a   1.000
_cell.length_b   1.000
_cell.length_c   1.000
_cell.angle_alpha   90.00
_cell.angle_beta   90.00
_cell.angle_gamma   90.00
#
_symmetry.space_group_name_H-M   'P 1'
#
loop_
_entity.id
_entity.type
_entity.pdbx_description
1 polymer ?
#
loop_
_entity_poly.entity_id
_entity_poly.type
_entity_poly.pdbx_seq_one_letter_code
_entity_poly.pdbx_strand_id
1 'polypeptide(L)'
;MVTGAALNDQYLFYISWADLLGAGSSVTATHSGATARQAIETQPKGPGLSQVRVPVVLPVLPNPGQQIQNYTVTGARSRIAGQVLVYLPPGYDPTNARKYPVILALHGFPGYPGVYFNELHIDQTMDDLIAARQIAPAIVVIPQINSPGALDTECVDAPNAAGPQDETWLARDIPSWVVSHFAVQTARTSWATLGYSFGGWCSALLGLRHPDVFGASVVIGGYFRPDFSRSYDPIVPGSAAARGYDLVRTARTNPPPLAMWVMASRSDSLAYPTTAQFLLGARPPLSVTTVLVKSGGHRVDLFLPFVQQSLAWLGQTLPGFRPAG
;
A
#
# COMPACT_ATOMS: atom_id res chain seq x y z
N MET A 1 -14.74 -27.15 3.14
CA MET A 1 -14.38 -26.26 4.26
C MET A 1 -12.91 -26.47 4.56
N VAL A 2 -12.05 -25.48 4.29
CA VAL A 2 -10.65 -25.52 4.73
C VAL A 2 -10.67 -25.20 6.22
N THR A 3 -10.11 -26.06 7.05
CA THR A 3 -10.03 -25.83 8.50
C THR A 3 -9.03 -24.71 8.79
N GLY A 4 -9.20 -23.98 9.90
CA GLY A 4 -8.25 -22.92 10.30
C GLY A 4 -6.81 -23.42 10.44
N ALA A 5 -6.60 -24.70 10.81
CA ALA A 5 -5.29 -25.33 10.83
C ALA A 5 -4.64 -25.44 9.44
N ALA A 6 -5.41 -25.80 8.40
CA ALA A 6 -4.91 -25.90 7.03
C ALA A 6 -4.54 -24.52 6.45
N LEU A 7 -5.30 -23.48 6.81
CA LEU A 7 -4.93 -22.11 6.45
C LEU A 7 -3.67 -21.66 7.18
N ASN A 8 -3.52 -22.00 8.47
CA ASN A 8 -2.30 -21.67 9.19
C ASN A 8 -1.06 -22.41 8.62
N ASP A 9 -1.21 -23.67 8.23
CA ASP A 9 -0.11 -24.45 7.62
C ASP A 9 0.30 -23.86 6.25
N GLN A 10 -0.66 -23.33 5.51
CA GLN A 10 -0.40 -22.72 4.21
C GLN A 10 0.22 -21.32 4.31
N TYR A 11 -0.25 -20.50 5.27
CA TYR A 11 0.11 -19.08 5.37
C TYR A 11 0.91 -18.73 6.63
N LEU A 12 1.20 -19.69 7.51
CA LEU A 12 2.02 -19.54 8.73
C LEU A 12 1.63 -18.33 9.60
N PHE A 13 0.32 -18.09 9.76
CA PHE A 13 -0.20 -16.99 10.58
C PHE A 13 0.27 -17.07 12.03
N TYR A 14 0.32 -18.28 12.59
CA TYR A 14 0.79 -18.54 13.95
C TYR A 14 1.89 -19.59 13.91
N ILE A 15 3.10 -19.22 14.31
CA ILE A 15 4.25 -20.12 14.31
C ILE A 15 4.55 -20.73 15.68
N SER A 16 3.91 -20.21 16.74
CA SER A 16 4.05 -20.72 18.10
C SER A 16 2.81 -20.43 18.95
N TRP A 17 2.67 -21.14 20.06
CA TRP A 17 1.65 -20.86 21.07
C TRP A 17 1.82 -19.46 21.72
N ALA A 18 3.05 -18.96 21.82
CA ALA A 18 3.32 -17.62 22.31
C ALA A 18 2.79 -16.55 21.35
N ASP A 19 2.87 -16.78 20.03
CA ASP A 19 2.32 -15.91 19.01
C ASP A 19 0.78 -15.89 19.07
N LEU A 20 0.15 -17.07 19.21
CA LEU A 20 -1.30 -17.20 19.35
C LEU A 20 -1.84 -16.47 20.59
N LEU A 21 -1.08 -16.47 21.68
CA LEU A 21 -1.48 -15.85 22.94
C LEU A 21 -1.08 -14.38 23.08
N GLY A 22 -0.39 -13.80 22.09
CA GLY A 22 0.00 -12.40 22.09
C GLY A 22 0.97 -12.01 23.21
N ALA A 23 1.77 -12.96 23.72
CA ALA A 23 2.62 -12.75 24.89
C ALA A 23 3.83 -11.84 24.58
N GLY A 24 3.79 -10.61 25.07
CA GLY A 24 4.95 -9.78 25.36
C GLY A 24 5.80 -9.29 24.19
N SER A 25 5.25 -8.51 23.26
CA SER A 25 6.04 -7.90 22.18
C SER A 25 6.71 -6.60 22.63
N SER A 26 8.03 -6.58 22.76
CA SER A 26 8.78 -5.33 22.80
C SER A 26 8.80 -4.69 21.41
N VAL A 27 8.44 -3.41 21.31
CA VAL A 27 8.46 -2.63 20.07
C VAL A 27 9.76 -1.83 20.01
N THR A 28 10.46 -1.89 18.88
CA THR A 28 11.66 -1.08 18.63
C THR A 28 11.45 -0.25 17.38
N ALA A 29 11.58 1.07 17.50
CA ALA A 29 11.57 1.98 16.35
C ALA A 29 13.00 2.32 15.93
N THR A 30 13.26 2.26 14.62
CA THR A 30 14.57 2.59 14.03
C THR A 30 14.38 3.37 12.72
N HIS A 31 15.46 3.97 12.24
CA HIS A 31 15.48 4.68 10.97
C HIS A 31 16.69 4.26 10.13
N SER A 32 16.51 4.15 8.81
CA SER A 32 17.56 3.80 7.87
C SER A 32 17.47 4.66 6.58
N GLY A 33 18.59 4.90 5.94
CA GLY A 33 18.66 5.69 4.69
C GLY A 33 18.67 7.20 4.93
N ALA A 34 18.03 7.95 4.02
CA ALA A 34 17.87 9.41 4.13
C ALA A 34 16.81 9.79 5.16
N THR A 35 16.77 11.06 5.57
CA THR A 35 15.61 11.58 6.30
C THR A 35 14.38 11.58 5.39
N ALA A 36 13.18 11.50 5.98
CA ALA A 36 11.95 11.56 5.21
C ALA A 36 11.84 12.86 4.40
N ARG A 37 12.30 13.98 4.97
CA ARG A 37 12.35 15.27 4.28
C ARG A 37 13.23 15.21 3.03
N GLN A 38 14.43 14.67 3.12
CA GLN A 38 15.33 14.53 1.96
C GLN A 38 14.72 13.65 0.87
N ALA A 39 14.10 12.52 1.25
CA ALA A 39 13.45 11.64 0.29
C ALA A 39 12.27 12.33 -0.43
N ILE A 40 11.50 13.17 0.29
CA ILE A 40 10.34 13.88 -0.26
C ILE A 40 10.77 15.04 -1.18
N GLU A 41 11.78 15.80 -0.81
CA GLU A 41 12.29 16.96 -1.56
C GLU A 41 13.06 16.54 -2.81
N THR A 42 13.62 15.33 -2.85
CA THR A 42 14.32 14.80 -4.02
C THR A 42 13.30 14.44 -5.12
N GLN A 43 13.52 14.99 -6.33
CA GLN A 43 12.62 14.74 -7.45
C GLN A 43 12.93 13.38 -8.10
N PRO A 44 11.92 12.49 -8.22
CA PRO A 44 12.07 11.24 -8.95
C PRO A 44 12.04 11.48 -10.47
N LYS A 45 12.51 10.49 -11.22
CA LYS A 45 12.28 10.42 -12.68
C LYS A 45 10.87 9.88 -12.93
N GLY A 46 10.16 10.45 -13.90
CA GLY A 46 8.84 9.96 -14.32
C GLY A 46 7.85 11.08 -14.61
N PRO A 47 6.73 10.75 -15.28
CA PRO A 47 5.76 11.75 -15.72
C PRO A 47 4.89 12.29 -14.58
N GLY A 48 4.75 11.54 -13.46
CA GLY A 48 3.84 11.87 -12.37
C GLY A 48 2.37 11.96 -12.80
N LEU A 49 1.51 12.38 -11.87
CA LEU A 49 0.07 12.54 -12.12
C LEU A 49 -0.32 13.93 -12.65
N SER A 50 0.53 14.92 -12.55
CA SER A 50 0.27 16.28 -13.06
C SER A 50 0.09 16.34 -14.59
N GLN A 51 0.55 15.31 -15.31
CA GLN A 51 0.39 15.16 -16.75
C GLN A 51 -0.90 14.41 -17.16
N VAL A 52 -1.65 13.88 -16.19
CA VAL A 52 -2.93 13.20 -16.48
C VAL A 52 -3.95 14.25 -16.92
N ARG A 53 -4.07 14.41 -18.23
CA ARG A 53 -5.10 15.27 -18.84
C ARG A 53 -6.36 14.45 -19.08
N VAL A 54 -7.17 14.28 -18.05
CA VAL A 54 -8.51 13.70 -18.19
C VAL A 54 -9.49 14.81 -17.93
N PRO A 55 -10.56 14.95 -18.74
CA PRO A 55 -11.65 15.84 -18.38
C PRO A 55 -12.14 15.45 -16.99
N VAL A 56 -12.13 16.39 -16.04
CA VAL A 56 -12.67 16.13 -14.71
C VAL A 56 -14.17 15.97 -14.86
N VAL A 57 -14.61 14.73 -14.94
CA VAL A 57 -16.04 14.41 -14.80
C VAL A 57 -16.27 14.29 -13.30
N LEU A 58 -16.84 15.33 -12.69
CA LEU A 58 -17.23 15.24 -11.28
C LEU A 58 -18.20 14.07 -11.14
N PRO A 59 -17.90 13.07 -10.29
CA PRO A 59 -18.69 11.86 -10.26
C PRO A 59 -20.08 12.15 -9.72
N VAL A 60 -21.05 11.53 -10.34
CA VAL A 60 -22.26 11.17 -9.62
C VAL A 60 -21.83 10.10 -8.62
N LEU A 61 -21.83 10.43 -7.32
CA LEU A 61 -21.51 9.46 -6.27
C LEU A 61 -22.53 8.31 -6.34
N PRO A 62 -22.12 7.05 -6.45
CA PRO A 62 -23.06 5.91 -6.49
C PRO A 62 -23.97 5.86 -5.26
N ASN A 63 -23.43 6.26 -4.09
CA ASN A 63 -24.14 6.30 -2.82
C ASN A 63 -24.10 7.72 -2.21
N PRO A 64 -24.92 8.68 -2.72
CA PRO A 64 -24.92 10.04 -2.20
C PRO A 64 -25.19 10.07 -0.69
N GLY A 65 -24.38 10.86 0.03
CA GLY A 65 -24.50 11.01 1.49
C GLY A 65 -23.80 9.90 2.31
N GLN A 66 -23.27 8.86 1.67
CA GLN A 66 -22.45 7.85 2.33
C GLN A 66 -20.97 8.14 2.13
N GLN A 67 -20.16 7.88 3.15
CA GLN A 67 -18.71 8.01 3.06
C GLN A 67 -18.07 6.90 2.20
N ILE A 68 -18.65 5.71 2.17
CA ILE A 68 -18.13 4.57 1.41
C ILE A 68 -18.85 4.48 0.07
N GLN A 69 -18.08 4.55 -1.00
CA GLN A 69 -18.54 4.44 -2.37
C GLN A 69 -18.01 3.15 -3.00
N ASN A 70 -18.81 2.51 -3.87
CA ASN A 70 -18.45 1.26 -4.54
C ASN A 70 -18.53 1.45 -6.05
N TYR A 71 -17.42 1.18 -6.74
CA TYR A 71 -17.30 1.30 -8.18
C TYR A 71 -16.83 0.00 -8.81
N THR A 72 -17.22 -0.23 -10.07
CA THR A 72 -16.52 -1.13 -10.97
C THR A 72 -15.72 -0.27 -11.95
N VAL A 73 -14.41 -0.43 -11.94
CA VAL A 73 -13.49 0.36 -12.76
C VAL A 73 -12.82 -0.56 -13.78
N THR A 74 -12.72 -0.08 -15.03
CA THR A 74 -11.97 -0.78 -16.07
C THR A 74 -10.73 0.04 -16.43
N GLY A 75 -9.56 -0.59 -16.29
CA GLY A 75 -8.28 0.00 -16.64
C GLY A 75 -8.08 0.11 -18.14
N ALA A 76 -7.75 1.30 -18.61
CA ALA A 76 -7.53 1.56 -20.03
C ALA A 76 -6.25 0.90 -20.56
N ARG A 77 -5.22 0.75 -19.71
CA ARG A 77 -3.92 0.16 -20.05
C ARG A 77 -3.86 -1.32 -19.71
N SER A 78 -4.19 -1.66 -18.47
CA SER A 78 -4.15 -3.03 -17.95
C SER A 78 -5.26 -3.92 -18.51
N ARG A 79 -6.38 -3.33 -18.91
CA ARG A 79 -7.62 -4.02 -19.28
C ARG A 79 -8.27 -4.81 -18.15
N ILE A 80 -7.80 -4.59 -16.92
CA ILE A 80 -8.39 -5.17 -15.71
C ILE A 80 -9.70 -4.45 -15.43
N ALA A 81 -10.75 -5.22 -15.15
CA ALA A 81 -12.00 -4.72 -14.61
C ALA A 81 -12.12 -5.24 -13.17
N GLY A 82 -12.20 -4.33 -12.20
CA GLY A 82 -12.18 -4.69 -10.78
C GLY A 82 -13.06 -3.78 -9.93
N GLN A 83 -13.43 -4.30 -8.76
CA GLN A 83 -14.08 -3.52 -7.73
C GLN A 83 -13.11 -2.51 -7.14
N VAL A 84 -13.59 -1.30 -6.89
CA VAL A 84 -12.86 -0.24 -6.16
C VAL A 84 -13.79 0.34 -5.12
N LEU A 85 -13.46 0.16 -3.85
CA LEU A 85 -14.12 0.86 -2.77
C LEU A 85 -13.37 2.17 -2.49
N VAL A 86 -14.13 3.23 -2.18
CA VAL A 86 -13.56 4.55 -1.91
C VAL A 86 -14.18 5.10 -0.63
N TYR A 87 -13.34 5.41 0.36
CA TYR A 87 -13.74 6.21 1.50
C TYR A 87 -13.55 7.69 1.18
N LEU A 88 -14.58 8.48 1.45
CA LEU A 88 -14.60 9.94 1.35
C LEU A 88 -14.56 10.54 2.76
N PRO A 89 -13.64 11.48 3.04
CA PRO A 89 -13.52 12.06 4.37
C PRO A 89 -14.77 12.90 4.75
N PRO A 90 -15.01 13.10 6.05
CA PRO A 90 -16.11 13.97 6.50
C PRO A 90 -16.10 15.34 5.81
N GLY A 91 -17.25 15.77 5.32
CA GLY A 91 -17.40 17.03 4.60
C GLY A 91 -16.79 17.04 3.20
N TYR A 92 -16.56 15.88 2.59
CA TYR A 92 -16.16 15.81 1.18
C TYR A 92 -17.22 16.45 0.29
N ASP A 93 -16.79 17.44 -0.50
CA ASP A 93 -17.63 18.10 -1.49
C ASP A 93 -16.82 18.25 -2.79
N PRO A 94 -17.22 17.56 -3.87
CA PRO A 94 -16.51 17.63 -5.15
C PRO A 94 -16.60 18.99 -5.82
N THR A 95 -17.54 19.85 -5.41
CA THR A 95 -17.80 21.17 -6.03
C THR A 95 -16.98 22.30 -5.42
N ASN A 96 -16.40 22.08 -4.23
CA ASN A 96 -15.57 23.09 -3.58
C ASN A 96 -14.13 23.12 -4.18
N ALA A 97 -13.40 24.19 -3.88
CA ALA A 97 -12.03 24.38 -4.36
C ALA A 97 -11.00 23.46 -3.66
N ARG A 98 -11.41 22.74 -2.60
CA ARG A 98 -10.53 21.87 -1.82
C ARG A 98 -10.16 20.63 -2.60
N LYS A 99 -8.85 20.32 -2.63
CA LYS A 99 -8.33 19.05 -3.19
C LYS A 99 -7.72 18.20 -2.09
N TYR A 100 -8.01 16.92 -2.15
CA TYR A 100 -7.67 15.95 -1.10
C TYR A 100 -6.44 15.12 -1.48
N PRO A 101 -5.57 14.77 -0.52
CA PRO A 101 -4.57 13.74 -0.71
C PRO A 101 -5.21 12.36 -0.80
N VAL A 102 -4.47 11.38 -1.32
CA VAL A 102 -4.98 10.04 -1.63
C VAL A 102 -4.11 8.97 -1.00
N ILE A 103 -4.74 8.00 -0.36
CA ILE A 103 -4.13 6.75 0.10
C ILE A 103 -4.66 5.62 -0.78
N LEU A 104 -3.77 4.93 -1.49
CA LEU A 104 -4.08 3.69 -2.18
C LEU A 104 -3.86 2.52 -1.21
N ALA A 105 -4.94 1.91 -0.73
CA ALA A 105 -4.91 0.86 0.28
C ALA A 105 -5.08 -0.53 -0.35
N LEU A 106 -4.17 -1.46 -0.01
CA LEU A 106 -3.96 -2.74 -0.69
C LEU A 106 -4.15 -3.88 0.32
N HIS A 107 -5.12 -4.76 0.07
CA HIS A 107 -5.51 -5.83 1.00
C HIS A 107 -4.53 -7.02 0.97
N GLY A 108 -4.61 -7.90 1.97
CA GLY A 108 -3.86 -9.16 2.00
C GLY A 108 -4.39 -10.19 1.00
N PHE A 109 -3.69 -11.31 0.89
CA PHE A 109 -4.14 -12.47 0.11
C PHE A 109 -4.23 -13.72 1.03
N PRO A 110 -5.33 -14.49 0.95
CA PRO A 110 -6.57 -14.19 0.24
C PRO A 110 -7.32 -13.03 0.89
N GLY A 111 -7.97 -12.20 0.05
CA GLY A 111 -8.67 -11.02 0.56
C GLY A 111 -9.50 -10.29 -0.50
N TYR A 112 -10.12 -9.21 -0.09
CA TYR A 112 -10.97 -8.37 -0.93
C TYR A 112 -11.00 -6.93 -0.36
N PRO A 113 -11.39 -5.92 -1.15
CA PRO A 113 -11.35 -4.51 -0.70
C PRO A 113 -12.12 -4.23 0.60
N GLY A 114 -13.24 -4.91 0.82
CA GLY A 114 -14.10 -4.71 1.98
C GLY A 114 -13.47 -5.05 3.34
N VAL A 115 -12.36 -5.81 3.37
CA VAL A 115 -11.61 -6.10 4.62
C VAL A 115 -11.19 -4.82 5.33
N TYR A 116 -10.85 -3.77 4.59
CA TYR A 116 -10.46 -2.49 5.16
C TYR A 116 -11.55 -1.82 6.00
N PHE A 117 -12.82 -2.07 5.67
CA PHE A 117 -13.95 -1.55 6.45
C PHE A 117 -14.44 -2.54 7.50
N ASN A 118 -14.57 -3.82 7.14
CA ASN A 118 -15.20 -4.82 7.97
C ASN A 118 -14.31 -5.31 9.13
N GLU A 119 -12.98 -5.30 8.92
CA GLU A 119 -12.01 -5.87 9.88
C GLU A 119 -10.99 -4.83 10.36
N LEU A 120 -10.54 -3.95 9.47
CA LEU A 120 -9.51 -2.94 9.81
C LEU A 120 -10.13 -1.60 10.23
N HIS A 121 -11.42 -1.39 10.04
CA HIS A 121 -12.18 -0.18 10.42
C HIS A 121 -11.46 1.12 10.01
N ILE A 122 -10.96 1.14 8.75
CA ILE A 122 -10.14 2.25 8.28
C ILE A 122 -10.92 3.58 8.20
N ASP A 123 -12.22 3.52 7.93
CA ASP A 123 -13.14 4.65 7.94
C ASP A 123 -13.18 5.34 9.31
N GLN A 124 -13.43 4.55 10.38
CA GLN A 124 -13.45 5.06 11.74
C GLN A 124 -12.07 5.59 12.16
N THR A 125 -11.01 4.85 11.83
CA THR A 125 -9.62 5.27 12.11
C THR A 125 -9.29 6.60 11.41
N MET A 126 -9.71 6.78 10.15
CA MET A 126 -9.50 8.03 9.42
C MET A 126 -10.32 9.17 10.04
N ASP A 127 -11.59 8.94 10.39
CA ASP A 127 -12.44 9.95 11.02
C ASP A 127 -11.84 10.44 12.35
N ASP A 128 -11.36 9.51 13.19
CA ASP A 128 -10.75 9.81 14.48
C ASP A 128 -9.44 10.62 14.30
N LEU A 129 -8.57 10.21 13.39
CA LEU A 129 -7.31 10.90 13.12
C LEU A 129 -7.53 12.29 12.52
N ILE A 130 -8.53 12.45 11.66
CA ILE A 130 -8.91 13.74 11.08
C ILE A 130 -9.47 14.66 12.18
N ALA A 131 -10.38 14.15 13.03
CA ALA A 131 -10.93 14.91 14.15
C ALA A 131 -9.86 15.33 15.16
N ALA A 132 -8.89 14.46 15.43
CA ALA A 132 -7.72 14.72 16.29
C ALA A 132 -6.65 15.60 15.62
N ARG A 133 -6.83 16.02 14.36
CA ARG A 133 -5.84 16.78 13.56
C ARG A 133 -4.47 16.09 13.48
N GLN A 134 -4.46 14.77 13.39
CA GLN A 134 -3.24 13.99 13.19
C GLN A 134 -2.97 13.71 11.71
N ILE A 135 -4.00 13.78 10.86
CA ILE A 135 -3.90 13.69 9.41
C ILE A 135 -4.88 14.66 8.76
N ALA A 136 -4.54 15.20 7.60
CA ALA A 136 -5.50 15.98 6.80
C ALA A 136 -6.62 15.08 6.27
N PRO A 137 -7.84 15.59 6.07
CA PRO A 137 -8.87 14.84 5.34
C PRO A 137 -8.33 14.29 4.02
N ALA A 138 -8.37 12.97 3.86
CA ALA A 138 -7.81 12.24 2.73
C ALA A 138 -8.82 11.25 2.16
N ILE A 139 -8.77 10.99 0.86
CA ILE A 139 -9.52 9.94 0.20
C ILE A 139 -8.74 8.64 0.32
N VAL A 140 -9.41 7.53 0.71
CA VAL A 140 -8.80 6.18 0.69
C VAL A 140 -9.42 5.40 -0.45
N VAL A 141 -8.57 4.91 -1.36
CA VAL A 141 -8.97 4.13 -2.54
C VAL A 141 -8.50 2.70 -2.35
N ILE A 142 -9.42 1.76 -2.42
CA ILE A 142 -9.18 0.35 -2.11
C ILE A 142 -9.59 -0.51 -3.32
N PRO A 143 -8.70 -0.71 -4.30
CA PRO A 143 -8.99 -1.56 -5.44
C PRO A 143 -8.88 -3.05 -5.09
N GLN A 144 -9.55 -3.89 -5.86
CA GLN A 144 -9.21 -5.30 -5.95
C GLN A 144 -7.80 -5.43 -6.55
N ILE A 145 -6.89 -6.12 -5.87
CA ILE A 145 -5.46 -6.18 -6.24
C ILE A 145 -5.05 -7.49 -6.91
N ASN A 146 -5.93 -8.48 -6.92
CA ASN A 146 -5.72 -9.76 -7.61
C ASN A 146 -6.71 -9.86 -8.77
N SER A 147 -6.23 -9.96 -9.98
CA SER A 147 -7.12 -10.06 -11.13
C SER A 147 -6.63 -11.17 -12.09
N PRO A 148 -7.46 -12.18 -12.32
CA PRO A 148 -8.76 -12.45 -11.68
C PRO A 148 -8.60 -12.81 -10.20
N GLY A 149 -9.60 -12.52 -9.38
CA GLY A 149 -9.55 -12.44 -7.92
C GLY A 149 -9.05 -13.66 -7.10
N ALA A 150 -8.82 -14.80 -7.73
CA ALA A 150 -8.26 -15.99 -7.09
C ALA A 150 -6.80 -16.27 -7.50
N LEU A 151 -6.21 -15.44 -8.37
CA LEU A 151 -4.86 -15.63 -8.86
C LEU A 151 -3.89 -14.82 -8.01
N ASP A 152 -2.85 -15.48 -7.54
CA ASP A 152 -1.75 -14.85 -6.81
C ASP A 152 -0.82 -14.12 -7.79
N THR A 153 -1.20 -12.89 -8.17
CA THR A 153 -0.48 -12.11 -9.19
C THR A 153 0.72 -11.35 -8.66
N GLU A 154 0.90 -11.34 -7.33
CA GLU A 154 1.97 -10.56 -6.67
C GLU A 154 2.00 -9.08 -7.12
N CYS A 155 0.84 -8.53 -7.53
CA CYS A 155 0.73 -7.15 -8.02
C CYS A 155 1.71 -6.80 -9.14
N VAL A 156 2.25 -7.80 -9.88
CA VAL A 156 3.20 -7.55 -10.95
C VAL A 156 2.51 -7.57 -12.32
N ASP A 157 3.14 -6.97 -13.28
CA ASP A 157 2.78 -7.16 -14.68
C ASP A 157 3.39 -8.46 -15.19
N ALA A 158 2.57 -9.37 -15.69
CA ALA A 158 3.05 -10.56 -16.37
C ALA A 158 3.91 -10.16 -17.57
N PRO A 159 5.06 -10.83 -17.82
CA PRO A 159 5.91 -10.52 -18.98
C PRO A 159 5.21 -10.69 -20.32
N ASN A 160 4.18 -11.52 -20.35
CA ASN A 160 3.28 -11.65 -21.51
C ASN A 160 2.12 -10.67 -21.37
N ALA A 161 1.97 -9.76 -22.31
CA ALA A 161 0.90 -8.76 -22.33
C ALA A 161 -0.53 -9.34 -22.35
N ALA A 162 -0.70 -10.63 -22.62
CA ALA A 162 -1.97 -11.33 -22.48
C ALA A 162 -2.26 -11.78 -21.04
N GLY A 163 -1.25 -11.80 -20.16
CA GLY A 163 -1.40 -12.09 -18.74
C GLY A 163 -1.84 -10.85 -17.93
N PRO A 164 -2.14 -11.04 -16.65
CA PRO A 164 -2.53 -9.95 -15.77
C PRO A 164 -1.48 -8.82 -15.73
N GLN A 165 -1.94 -7.58 -15.74
CA GLN A 165 -1.09 -6.38 -15.70
C GLN A 165 -1.42 -5.57 -14.44
N ASP A 166 -1.19 -6.20 -13.27
CA ASP A 166 -1.64 -5.65 -11.99
C ASP A 166 -0.81 -4.45 -11.51
N GLU A 167 0.49 -4.41 -11.81
CA GLU A 167 1.31 -3.22 -11.53
C GLU A 167 0.80 -2.01 -12.33
N THR A 168 0.52 -2.19 -13.62
CA THR A 168 -0.07 -1.16 -14.48
C THR A 168 -1.45 -0.73 -13.99
N TRP A 169 -2.30 -1.67 -13.58
CA TRP A 169 -3.60 -1.39 -12.98
C TRP A 169 -3.48 -0.48 -11.77
N LEU A 170 -2.63 -0.85 -10.81
CA LEU A 170 -2.50 -0.17 -9.53
C LEU A 170 -1.70 1.13 -9.60
N ALA A 171 -0.67 1.20 -10.46
CA ALA A 171 0.21 2.36 -10.53
C ALA A 171 -0.21 3.40 -11.57
N ARG A 172 -1.02 3.03 -12.56
CA ARG A 172 -1.38 3.92 -13.68
C ARG A 172 -2.87 4.08 -13.89
N ASP A 173 -3.63 2.97 -13.98
CA ASP A 173 -5.05 3.05 -14.30
C ASP A 173 -5.86 3.59 -13.11
N ILE A 174 -5.68 3.03 -11.92
CA ILE A 174 -6.38 3.50 -10.71
C ILE A 174 -6.04 4.95 -10.39
N PRO A 175 -4.75 5.40 -10.33
CA PRO A 175 -4.47 6.81 -10.10
C PRO A 175 -5.05 7.74 -11.17
N SER A 176 -5.01 7.36 -12.44
CA SER A 176 -5.61 8.15 -13.52
C SER A 176 -7.13 8.27 -13.38
N TRP A 177 -7.80 7.18 -13.03
CA TRP A 177 -9.22 7.16 -12.76
C TRP A 177 -9.58 8.05 -11.55
N VAL A 178 -8.83 7.97 -10.46
CA VAL A 178 -9.04 8.80 -9.27
C VAL A 178 -8.90 10.29 -9.59
N VAL A 179 -7.87 10.68 -10.34
CA VAL A 179 -7.66 12.08 -10.76
C VAL A 179 -8.82 12.59 -11.61
N SER A 180 -9.43 11.73 -12.44
CA SER A 180 -10.56 12.12 -13.30
C SER A 180 -11.91 12.16 -12.59
N HIS A 181 -12.04 11.49 -11.43
CA HIS A 181 -13.34 11.30 -10.75
C HIS A 181 -13.44 12.02 -9.42
N PHE A 182 -12.36 12.44 -8.81
CA PHE A 182 -12.38 13.04 -7.48
C PHE A 182 -11.56 14.34 -7.42
N ALA A 183 -11.93 15.23 -6.49
CA ALA A 183 -11.22 16.47 -6.23
C ALA A 183 -9.90 16.18 -5.48
N VAL A 184 -8.86 15.68 -6.18
CA VAL A 184 -7.59 15.27 -5.59
C VAL A 184 -6.41 16.13 -5.98
N GLN A 185 -5.41 16.17 -5.11
CA GLN A 185 -4.11 16.75 -5.40
C GLN A 185 -3.33 15.78 -6.30
N THR A 186 -2.55 16.30 -7.26
CA THR A 186 -1.78 15.47 -8.21
C THR A 186 -0.28 15.40 -7.91
N ALA A 187 0.20 16.16 -6.92
CA ALA A 187 1.58 16.09 -6.49
C ALA A 187 1.86 14.75 -5.79
N ARG A 188 2.99 14.09 -6.09
CA ARG A 188 3.39 12.83 -5.44
C ARG A 188 3.40 12.91 -3.90
N THR A 189 3.68 14.10 -3.37
CA THR A 189 3.67 14.39 -1.93
C THR A 189 2.29 14.37 -1.29
N SER A 190 1.26 14.10 -2.08
CA SER A 190 -0.14 13.94 -1.67
C SER A 190 -0.68 12.55 -2.02
N TRP A 191 0.19 11.60 -2.40
CA TRP A 191 -0.16 10.23 -2.73
C TRP A 191 0.70 9.27 -1.94
N ALA A 192 0.06 8.34 -1.25
CA ALA A 192 0.72 7.27 -0.51
C ALA A 192 0.09 5.93 -0.82
N THR A 193 0.86 4.85 -0.69
CA THR A 193 0.35 3.49 -0.65
C THR A 193 0.30 3.01 0.80
N LEU A 194 -0.65 2.14 1.11
CA LEU A 194 -0.79 1.46 2.41
C LEU A 194 -1.15 0.01 2.13
N GLY A 195 -0.48 -0.92 2.77
CA GLY A 195 -0.85 -2.33 2.64
C GLY A 195 -0.34 -3.20 3.77
N TYR A 196 -1.01 -4.34 3.96
CA TYR A 196 -0.61 -5.34 4.94
C TYR A 196 -0.41 -6.70 4.27
N SER A 197 0.53 -7.52 4.78
CA SER A 197 0.80 -8.85 4.23
C SER A 197 1.17 -8.76 2.74
N PHE A 198 0.51 -9.51 1.89
CA PHE A 198 0.57 -9.40 0.42
C PHE A 198 0.38 -7.94 -0.06
N GLY A 199 -0.63 -7.21 0.45
CA GLY A 199 -0.81 -5.80 0.14
C GLY A 199 0.36 -4.93 0.63
N GLY A 200 1.06 -5.34 1.68
CA GLY A 200 2.30 -4.70 2.14
C GLY A 200 3.42 -4.83 1.11
N TRP A 201 3.58 -6.01 0.51
CA TRP A 201 4.46 -6.22 -0.64
C TRP A 201 4.05 -5.31 -1.80
N CYS A 202 2.77 -5.31 -2.19
CA CYS A 202 2.26 -4.45 -3.27
C CYS A 202 2.50 -2.97 -2.98
N SER A 203 2.32 -2.52 -1.73
CA SER A 203 2.61 -1.16 -1.32
C SER A 203 4.10 -0.80 -1.49
N ALA A 204 5.00 -1.68 -1.07
CA ALA A 204 6.44 -1.51 -1.25
C ALA A 204 6.83 -1.47 -2.74
N LEU A 205 6.28 -2.40 -3.53
CA LEU A 205 6.48 -2.50 -4.98
C LEU A 205 6.12 -1.17 -5.66
N LEU A 206 4.88 -0.70 -5.44
CA LEU A 206 4.36 0.48 -6.09
C LEU A 206 5.17 1.73 -5.74
N GLY A 207 5.49 1.94 -4.46
CA GLY A 207 6.27 3.09 -4.05
C GLY A 207 7.69 3.08 -4.61
N LEU A 208 8.37 1.94 -4.57
CA LEU A 208 9.76 1.83 -5.02
C LEU A 208 9.90 1.90 -6.55
N ARG A 209 8.89 1.44 -7.30
CA ARG A 209 8.93 1.44 -8.77
C ARG A 209 8.23 2.64 -9.41
N HIS A 210 7.31 3.28 -8.68
CA HIS A 210 6.55 4.44 -9.14
C HIS A 210 6.68 5.65 -8.20
N PRO A 211 7.91 6.07 -7.85
CA PRO A 211 8.13 7.21 -6.95
C PRO A 211 7.66 8.54 -7.57
N ASP A 212 7.40 8.58 -8.86
CA ASP A 212 6.79 9.69 -9.58
C ASP A 212 5.29 9.88 -9.23
N VAL A 213 4.63 8.80 -8.80
CA VAL A 213 3.23 8.81 -8.37
C VAL A 213 3.11 8.90 -6.86
N PHE A 214 3.87 8.07 -6.13
CA PHE A 214 3.75 7.92 -4.68
C PHE A 214 4.94 8.55 -3.96
N GLY A 215 4.66 9.43 -3.00
CA GLY A 215 5.67 10.05 -2.14
C GLY A 215 6.02 9.23 -0.91
N ALA A 216 5.10 8.35 -0.48
CA ALA A 216 5.33 7.45 0.64
C ALA A 216 4.66 6.08 0.43
N SER A 217 5.20 5.08 1.16
CA SER A 217 4.62 3.74 1.25
C SER A 217 4.57 3.28 2.70
N VAL A 218 3.42 2.74 3.09
CA VAL A 218 3.21 2.06 4.38
C VAL A 218 3.15 0.56 4.14
N VAL A 219 4.04 -0.17 4.80
CA VAL A 219 4.22 -1.63 4.67
C VAL A 219 4.03 -2.28 6.02
N ILE A 220 2.95 -3.00 6.22
CA ILE A 220 2.63 -3.68 7.47
C ILE A 220 2.73 -5.19 7.25
N GLY A 221 3.74 -5.85 7.85
CA GLY A 221 3.97 -7.28 7.67
C GLY A 221 4.19 -7.71 6.20
N GLY A 222 4.64 -6.79 5.35
CA GLY A 222 4.94 -7.10 3.95
C GLY A 222 6.37 -7.60 3.76
N TYR A 223 6.60 -8.25 2.64
CA TYR A 223 7.90 -8.78 2.21
C TYR A 223 8.49 -7.94 1.07
N PHE A 224 9.72 -8.24 0.60
CA PHE A 224 10.45 -7.40 -0.37
C PHE A 224 11.00 -8.16 -1.57
N ARG A 225 10.46 -9.35 -1.84
CA ARG A 225 10.57 -10.12 -3.08
C ARG A 225 9.25 -10.82 -3.32
N PRO A 226 8.80 -11.01 -4.57
CA PRO A 226 7.55 -11.71 -4.83
C PRO A 226 7.65 -13.16 -4.36
N ASP A 227 6.54 -13.69 -3.83
CA ASP A 227 6.40 -15.05 -3.33
C ASP A 227 5.23 -15.74 -4.04
N PHE A 228 5.41 -16.03 -5.33
CA PHE A 228 4.39 -16.61 -6.17
C PHE A 228 3.97 -18.01 -5.72
N SER A 229 2.70 -18.32 -5.92
CA SER A 229 2.19 -19.66 -5.71
C SER A 229 2.78 -20.66 -6.70
N ARG A 230 2.77 -21.95 -6.34
CA ARG A 230 3.23 -23.02 -7.26
C ARG A 230 2.41 -23.14 -8.53
N SER A 231 1.18 -22.64 -8.53
CA SER A 231 0.27 -22.69 -9.69
C SER A 231 0.43 -21.50 -10.63
N TYR A 232 1.09 -20.44 -10.20
CA TYR A 232 1.30 -19.24 -11.00
C TYR A 232 2.60 -18.56 -10.59
N ASP A 233 3.61 -18.64 -11.43
CA ASP A 233 4.86 -17.88 -11.34
C ASP A 233 5.24 -17.43 -12.75
N PRO A 234 4.86 -16.20 -13.14
CA PRO A 234 5.11 -15.69 -14.49
C PRO A 234 6.54 -15.16 -14.65
N ILE A 235 7.33 -15.05 -13.57
CA ILE A 235 8.63 -14.39 -13.59
C ILE A 235 9.75 -15.43 -13.66
N VAL A 236 10.39 -15.52 -14.81
CA VAL A 236 11.53 -16.43 -15.00
C VAL A 236 12.70 -16.03 -14.09
N PRO A 237 13.19 -16.94 -13.22
CA PRO A 237 14.32 -16.68 -12.35
C PRO A 237 15.57 -16.18 -13.14
N GLY A 238 16.25 -15.18 -12.58
CA GLY A 238 17.43 -14.58 -13.22
C GLY A 238 17.14 -13.66 -14.42
N SER A 239 15.88 -13.50 -14.84
CA SER A 239 15.47 -12.58 -15.90
C SER A 239 15.64 -11.10 -15.49
N ALA A 240 15.48 -10.19 -16.45
CA ALA A 240 15.43 -8.75 -16.16
C ALA A 240 14.21 -8.41 -15.28
N ALA A 241 13.07 -9.06 -15.51
CA ALA A 241 11.88 -8.92 -14.69
C ALA A 241 12.14 -9.35 -13.24
N ALA A 242 12.72 -10.53 -13.02
CA ALA A 242 13.06 -11.00 -11.68
C ALA A 242 13.97 -10.02 -10.93
N ARG A 243 14.96 -9.43 -11.62
CA ARG A 243 15.82 -8.39 -11.03
C ARG A 243 15.07 -7.08 -10.76
N GLY A 244 14.09 -6.75 -11.58
CA GLY A 244 13.26 -5.56 -11.46
C GLY A 244 12.28 -5.64 -10.27
N TYR A 245 11.86 -6.83 -9.92
CA TYR A 245 10.97 -7.10 -8.78
C TYR A 245 11.72 -7.48 -7.49
N ASP A 246 13.04 -7.57 -7.48
CA ASP A 246 13.83 -7.70 -6.24
C ASP A 246 14.00 -6.33 -5.58
N LEU A 247 13.08 -5.98 -4.67
CA LEU A 247 13.09 -4.70 -3.98
C LEU A 247 14.24 -4.60 -2.98
N VAL A 248 14.76 -5.72 -2.47
CA VAL A 248 15.99 -5.74 -1.66
C VAL A 248 17.18 -5.25 -2.48
N ARG A 249 17.27 -5.70 -3.72
CA ARG A 249 18.27 -5.23 -4.66
C ARG A 249 18.07 -3.72 -4.96
N THR A 250 16.83 -3.30 -5.26
CA THR A 250 16.50 -1.91 -5.56
C THR A 250 16.95 -0.97 -4.45
N ALA A 251 16.64 -1.26 -3.19
CA ALA A 251 17.01 -0.46 -2.04
C ALA A 251 18.54 -0.24 -1.91
N ARG A 252 19.33 -1.22 -2.35
CA ARG A 252 20.78 -1.19 -2.26
C ARG A 252 21.49 -0.56 -3.46
N THR A 253 20.98 -0.80 -4.68
CA THR A 253 21.71 -0.47 -5.92
C THR A 253 21.15 0.73 -6.67
N ASN A 254 19.85 1.01 -6.52
CA ASN A 254 19.18 2.13 -7.18
C ASN A 254 17.98 2.61 -6.35
N PRO A 255 18.21 3.05 -5.11
CA PRO A 255 17.14 3.47 -4.21
C PRO A 255 16.43 4.71 -4.76
N PRO A 256 15.08 4.70 -4.87
CA PRO A 256 14.33 5.87 -5.29
C PRO A 256 14.13 6.85 -4.12
N PRO A 257 13.79 8.12 -4.41
CA PRO A 257 13.43 9.10 -3.38
C PRO A 257 11.99 8.83 -2.89
N LEU A 258 11.88 7.99 -1.86
CA LEU A 258 10.62 7.55 -1.26
C LEU A 258 10.73 7.55 0.26
N ALA A 259 9.68 8.01 0.96
CA ALA A 259 9.55 7.80 2.39
C ALA A 259 8.77 6.50 2.66
N MET A 260 9.32 5.60 3.46
CA MET A 260 8.66 4.35 3.81
C MET A 260 8.46 4.22 5.31
N TRP A 261 7.33 3.66 5.70
CA TRP A 261 7.06 3.19 7.05
C TRP A 261 6.86 1.68 7.00
N VAL A 262 7.69 0.94 7.74
CA VAL A 262 7.72 -0.53 7.66
C VAL A 262 7.52 -1.10 9.06
N MET A 263 6.43 -1.85 9.24
CA MET A 263 6.22 -2.67 10.44
C MET A 263 6.52 -4.13 10.11
N ALA A 264 7.27 -4.81 10.98
CA ALA A 264 7.51 -6.23 10.85
C ALA A 264 7.63 -6.93 12.21
N SER A 265 7.23 -8.19 12.26
CA SER A 265 7.49 -9.09 13.39
C SER A 265 8.72 -9.92 13.11
N ARG A 266 9.67 -9.97 14.07
CA ARG A 266 10.89 -10.79 13.94
C ARG A 266 10.61 -12.29 13.88
N SER A 267 9.46 -12.73 14.39
CA SER A 267 8.99 -14.11 14.34
C SER A 267 8.14 -14.44 13.12
N ASP A 268 7.92 -13.48 12.22
CA ASP A 268 7.22 -13.70 10.96
C ASP A 268 8.17 -14.38 9.95
N SER A 269 8.00 -15.68 9.76
CA SER A 269 8.84 -16.48 8.86
C SER A 269 8.59 -16.20 7.38
N LEU A 270 7.42 -15.64 7.03
CA LEU A 270 7.08 -15.28 5.66
C LEU A 270 7.74 -13.93 5.27
N ALA A 271 7.47 -12.88 6.02
CA ALA A 271 7.83 -11.53 5.61
C ALA A 271 9.21 -11.09 6.13
N TYR A 272 9.58 -11.45 7.36
CA TYR A 272 10.76 -10.90 8.02
C TYR A 272 12.10 -11.20 7.32
N PRO A 273 12.35 -12.39 6.73
CA PRO A 273 13.64 -12.66 6.10
C PRO A 273 14.01 -11.65 5.00
N THR A 274 13.08 -11.31 4.11
CA THR A 274 13.33 -10.32 3.05
C THR A 274 13.26 -8.90 3.57
N THR A 275 12.41 -8.63 4.58
CA THR A 275 12.35 -7.33 5.27
C THR A 275 13.68 -7.00 5.94
N ALA A 276 14.28 -7.93 6.66
CA ALA A 276 15.58 -7.71 7.30
C ALA A 276 16.67 -7.39 6.26
N GLN A 277 16.71 -8.11 5.13
CA GLN A 277 17.65 -7.84 4.04
C GLN A 277 17.41 -6.45 3.41
N PHE A 278 16.16 -6.06 3.23
CA PHE A 278 15.78 -4.74 2.70
C PHE A 278 16.28 -3.63 3.63
N LEU A 279 16.01 -3.73 4.92
CA LEU A 279 16.41 -2.72 5.92
C LEU A 279 17.92 -2.55 5.99
N LEU A 280 18.69 -3.64 5.92
CA LEU A 280 20.15 -3.60 5.86
C LEU A 280 20.66 -2.98 4.55
N GLY A 281 19.90 -3.12 3.49
CA GLY A 281 20.21 -2.62 2.15
C GLY A 281 19.84 -1.15 1.90
N ALA A 282 18.91 -0.58 2.66
CA ALA A 282 18.36 0.75 2.43
C ALA A 282 19.44 1.84 2.40
N ARG A 283 19.44 2.67 1.35
CA ARG A 283 20.42 3.75 1.13
C ARG A 283 19.69 5.04 0.71
N PRO A 284 20.27 6.22 0.98
CA PRO A 284 19.75 7.46 0.43
C PRO A 284 19.66 7.40 -1.11
N PRO A 285 18.64 8.04 -1.74
CA PRO A 285 17.65 8.94 -1.14
C PRO A 285 16.40 8.26 -0.53
N LEU A 286 16.38 6.92 -0.44
CA LEU A 286 15.31 6.19 0.24
C LEU A 286 15.37 6.46 1.76
N SER A 287 14.21 6.72 2.36
CA SER A 287 14.03 6.92 3.80
C SER A 287 13.14 5.83 4.36
N VAL A 288 13.58 5.11 5.39
CA VAL A 288 12.81 4.02 6.00
C VAL A 288 12.70 4.22 7.51
N THR A 289 11.48 4.50 7.96
CA THR A 289 11.09 4.42 9.37
C THR A 289 10.59 3.01 9.64
N THR A 290 11.18 2.34 10.62
CA THR A 290 10.88 0.93 10.90
C THR A 290 10.35 0.75 12.30
N VAL A 291 9.31 -0.07 12.43
CA VAL A 291 8.74 -0.53 13.70
C VAL A 291 8.87 -2.05 13.76
N LEU A 292 9.73 -2.55 14.64
CA LEU A 292 9.94 -3.98 14.82
C LEU A 292 9.31 -4.46 16.11
N VAL A 293 8.49 -5.50 16.02
CA VAL A 293 8.00 -6.27 17.17
C VAL A 293 8.80 -7.56 17.30
N LYS A 294 9.05 -7.98 18.53
CA LYS A 294 9.89 -9.16 18.81
C LYS A 294 9.20 -10.46 18.37
N SER A 295 7.92 -10.56 18.63
CA SER A 295 7.10 -11.76 18.39
C SER A 295 5.69 -11.37 17.97
N GLY A 296 4.89 -12.32 17.51
CA GLY A 296 3.51 -12.14 17.10
C GLY A 296 3.19 -12.77 15.73
N GLY A 297 4.21 -13.27 15.02
CA GLY A 297 4.04 -13.97 13.75
C GLY A 297 3.46 -13.09 12.65
N HIS A 298 2.72 -13.71 11.71
CA HIS A 298 2.09 -13.09 10.55
C HIS A 298 0.57 -13.10 10.72
N ARG A 299 -0.01 -12.07 11.37
CA ARG A 299 -1.45 -12.10 11.70
C ARG A 299 -2.07 -10.70 11.72
N VAL A 300 -3.34 -10.62 11.31
CA VAL A 300 -4.06 -9.37 11.11
C VAL A 300 -4.27 -8.61 12.43
N ASP A 301 -4.60 -9.30 13.52
CA ASP A 301 -4.79 -8.67 14.83
C ASP A 301 -3.51 -8.02 15.39
N LEU A 302 -2.32 -8.55 15.03
CA LEU A 302 -1.06 -7.86 15.29
C LEU A 302 -0.92 -6.57 14.46
N PHE A 303 -1.45 -6.56 13.25
CA PHE A 303 -1.28 -5.46 12.30
C PHE A 303 -2.18 -4.25 12.61
N LEU A 304 -3.37 -4.50 13.19
CA LEU A 304 -4.40 -3.48 13.43
C LEU A 304 -3.90 -2.18 14.11
N PRO A 305 -3.18 -2.23 15.25
CA PRO A 305 -2.72 -1.02 15.92
C PRO A 305 -1.76 -0.18 15.08
N PHE A 306 -1.06 -0.83 14.15
CA PHE A 306 -0.06 -0.19 13.31
C PHE A 306 -0.67 0.52 12.10
N VAL A 307 -1.91 0.22 11.72
CA VAL A 307 -2.66 0.99 10.71
C VAL A 307 -2.82 2.43 11.19
N GLN A 308 -3.37 2.64 12.38
CA GLN A 308 -3.54 3.98 12.96
C GLN A 308 -2.21 4.71 13.11
N GLN A 309 -1.18 4.04 13.64
CA GLN A 309 0.15 4.63 13.82
C GLN A 309 0.77 5.08 12.49
N SER A 310 0.63 4.27 11.44
CA SER A 310 1.17 4.58 10.10
C SER A 310 0.44 5.73 9.41
N LEU A 311 -0.87 5.84 9.61
CA LEU A 311 -1.67 6.97 9.10
C LEU A 311 -1.30 8.29 9.80
N ALA A 312 -1.11 8.28 11.11
CA ALA A 312 -0.60 9.43 11.84
C ALA A 312 0.81 9.83 11.37
N TRP A 313 1.68 8.83 11.07
CA TRP A 313 3.00 9.08 10.47
C TRP A 313 2.89 9.75 9.08
N LEU A 314 1.92 9.37 8.23
CA LEU A 314 1.69 10.06 6.96
C LEU A 314 1.37 11.55 7.17
N GLY A 315 0.51 11.88 8.15
CA GLY A 315 0.16 13.25 8.51
C GLY A 315 1.36 14.09 8.95
N GLN A 316 2.36 13.47 9.60
CA GLN A 316 3.59 14.14 10.01
C GLN A 316 4.63 14.26 8.88
N THR A 317 4.61 13.31 7.94
CA THR A 317 5.68 13.09 6.98
C THR A 317 5.41 13.77 5.64
N LEU A 318 4.25 13.51 5.01
CA LEU A 318 3.95 14.01 3.68
C LEU A 318 3.24 15.37 3.71
N PRO A 319 3.72 16.37 2.99
CA PRO A 319 3.12 17.71 2.95
C PRO A 319 1.60 17.72 2.67
N GLY A 320 1.13 16.90 1.71
CA GLY A 320 -0.28 16.84 1.34
C GLY A 320 -1.19 16.26 2.43
N PHE A 321 -0.62 15.50 3.38
CA PHE A 321 -1.36 14.87 4.47
C PHE A 321 -1.27 15.66 5.79
N ARG A 322 -0.53 16.76 5.82
CA ARG A 322 -0.45 17.60 7.04
C ARG A 322 -1.79 18.29 7.28
N PRO A 323 -2.30 18.23 8.52
CA PRO A 323 -3.48 19.03 8.88
C PRO A 323 -3.23 20.51 8.66
N ALA A 324 -4.27 21.22 8.21
CA ALA A 324 -4.22 22.68 8.23
C ALA A 324 -4.10 23.18 9.66
N GLY A 325 -3.21 24.16 9.89
CA GLY A 325 -3.01 24.79 11.19
C GLY A 325 -4.26 25.52 11.68
#